data_9c7b72295c50895e5bac61d8c9d80b6b
#
_entry.id   9c7b72295c50895e5bac61d8c9d80b6b
#
_cell.length_a   1.000
_cell.length_b   1.000
_cell.length_c   1.000
_cell.angle_alpha   90.00
_cell.angle_beta   90.00
_cell.angle_gamma   90.00
#
_symmetry.space_group_name_H-M   'P 1'
#
loop_
_entity.id
_entity.type
_entity.pdbx_description
1 polymer ?
#
loop_
_entity_poly.entity_id
_entity_poly.type
_entity_poly.pdbx_seq_one_letter_code
_entity_poly.pdbx_strand_id
1 'polypeptide(L)'
;PVFFYKTGKIRHTRSPISRNFSYLCSVVAFIPTIMMYMEEVKRIPYGVSNFVDVIEQNQYYVDKTMYLPLLEDQPSNLFLIRPPRFGKSIFLSMMSAYYDIARKDDFERLFGNLWIGSHPTRLQGTFQIMSFDFSRVGGSREQLEVNFQIYCTGELNIFMNKYHDFYSDHIRAQFEAAPTFEAKLQVILGEAHLRNYPLYLIVDEYDNFTNVVLNEHGENVYHTLTHADGFYRNAFKKFKGTFDRILMMGVSPITLDDLTSGFNIGWNISTKQQFNTMLGFSETDVRQMFQYYKDCEQLKGDIDEMITEIKPWYDNYCFSEESLNRDPKMFNCDMVLYYLRQKIDLGYSPKQMIDPNTRTDYSKMKRLLNLDHLDGDRKGVIRRIAEEGQIVADLALSFPAKDLVNPELFTSLLFYYGMLTIIGTRGDRLILGIPNNNVRKQYYDYMLEQYQNKERISLNDLKNLYDNMAFDGDWRPAMEKIAYDYKENSSVRSLIEGE
;
A
#
# COMPACT_ATOMS: atom_id res chain seq x y z
N PRO A 1 63.15 -6.79 -61.88
CA PRO A 1 64.55 -6.58 -61.71
C PRO A 1 64.91 -6.29 -60.26
N VAL A 2 65.80 -7.07 -59.86
CA VAL A 2 66.60 -7.15 -58.66
C VAL A 2 67.31 -5.85 -58.44
N PHE A 3 67.47 -5.38 -57.18
CA PHE A 3 68.74 -4.94 -56.68
C PHE A 3 68.83 -4.88 -55.14
N PHE A 4 69.94 -5.34 -54.68
CA PHE A 4 70.50 -5.72 -53.43
C PHE A 4 70.72 -4.63 -52.34
N TYR A 5 70.65 -5.05 -51.09
CA TYR A 5 71.46 -4.77 -49.87
C TYR A 5 72.11 -3.44 -49.64
N LYS A 6 71.90 -2.92 -48.44
CA LYS A 6 72.99 -2.58 -47.52
C LYS A 6 72.49 -2.55 -46.08
N THR A 7 73.17 -3.32 -45.25
CA THR A 7 73.03 -3.43 -43.78
C THR A 7 73.52 -2.10 -43.12
N GLY A 8 72.65 -1.58 -42.23
CA GLY A 8 73.06 -0.49 -41.34
C GLY A 8 72.47 -0.75 -39.93
N LYS A 9 73.36 -0.96 -38.96
CA LYS A 9 73.03 -1.05 -37.54
C LYS A 9 72.33 0.19 -37.07
N ILE A 10 71.04 0.09 -36.71
CA ILE A 10 70.31 1.18 -36.04
C ILE A 10 70.34 0.89 -34.53
N ARG A 11 71.00 1.77 -33.79
CA ARG A 11 70.95 1.83 -32.33
C ARG A 11 69.52 2.19 -31.92
N HIS A 12 68.89 1.32 -31.16
CA HIS A 12 67.60 1.62 -30.52
C HIS A 12 67.79 2.71 -29.46
N THR A 13 67.46 3.95 -29.81
CA THR A 13 67.15 4.98 -28.83
C THR A 13 65.65 4.85 -28.54
N ARG A 14 65.31 4.38 -27.33
CA ARG A 14 63.92 4.36 -26.84
C ARG A 14 63.43 5.79 -26.75
N SER A 15 62.47 6.15 -27.59
CA SER A 15 61.81 7.45 -27.55
C SER A 15 60.84 7.55 -26.34
N PRO A 16 60.63 8.75 -25.77
CA PRO A 16 59.69 8.98 -24.66
C PRO A 16 58.27 8.59 -24.95
N ILE A 17 57.89 8.42 -26.22
CA ILE A 17 56.53 8.09 -26.68
C ILE A 17 56.13 6.65 -26.30
N SER A 18 57.10 5.71 -26.23
CA SER A 18 56.81 4.31 -25.87
C SER A 18 56.40 4.11 -24.39
N ARG A 19 56.82 5.03 -23.47
CA ARG A 19 56.44 4.97 -22.06
C ARG A 19 54.98 5.45 -21.84
N ASN A 20 54.54 6.42 -22.62
CA ASN A 20 53.17 6.93 -22.50
C ASN A 20 52.11 5.97 -23.11
N PHE A 21 52.49 5.19 -24.16
CA PHE A 21 51.59 4.20 -24.75
C PHE A 21 51.35 2.99 -23.83
N SER A 22 52.38 2.55 -23.10
CA SER A 22 52.24 1.48 -22.10
C SER A 22 51.37 1.93 -20.89
N TYR A 23 51.45 3.21 -20.50
CA TYR A 23 50.64 3.78 -19.43
C TYR A 23 49.20 3.98 -19.88
N LEU A 24 48.96 4.43 -21.11
CA LEU A 24 47.64 4.53 -21.71
C LEU A 24 46.97 3.14 -21.90
N CYS A 25 47.70 2.13 -22.35
CA CYS A 25 47.17 0.77 -22.45
C CYS A 25 46.86 0.15 -21.07
N SER A 26 47.64 0.44 -20.03
CA SER A 26 47.31 -0.04 -18.67
C SER A 26 46.10 0.70 -18.07
N VAL A 27 45.95 2.00 -18.34
CA VAL A 27 44.75 2.79 -17.89
C VAL A 27 43.50 2.37 -18.67
N VAL A 28 43.58 2.16 -19.99
CA VAL A 28 42.46 1.68 -20.81
C VAL A 28 42.07 0.24 -20.48
N ALA A 29 43.01 -0.62 -20.05
CA ALA A 29 42.71 -1.97 -19.59
C ALA A 29 42.13 -2.01 -18.15
N PHE A 30 42.34 -0.95 -17.34
CA PHE A 30 41.76 -0.83 -16.01
C PHE A 30 40.34 -0.26 -16.02
N ILE A 31 39.96 0.51 -17.05
CA ILE A 31 38.58 1.07 -17.17
C ILE A 31 37.52 0.00 -17.26
N PRO A 32 37.62 -1.09 -18.04
CA PRO A 32 36.63 -2.18 -18.03
C PRO A 32 36.60 -2.94 -16.70
N THR A 33 37.74 -3.07 -16.00
CA THR A 33 37.81 -3.77 -14.71
C THR A 33 37.20 -2.92 -13.59
N ILE A 34 37.33 -1.59 -13.63
CA ILE A 34 36.70 -0.68 -12.69
C ILE A 34 35.20 -0.56 -13.00
N MET A 35 34.78 -0.56 -14.27
CA MET A 35 33.37 -0.61 -14.67
C MET A 35 32.70 -1.94 -14.31
N MET A 36 33.43 -3.05 -14.19
CA MET A 36 32.90 -4.35 -13.82
C MET A 36 32.61 -4.50 -12.33
N TYR A 37 33.03 -3.53 -11.47
CA TYR A 37 32.83 -3.51 -10.03
C TYR A 37 32.03 -2.31 -9.51
N MET A 38 31.49 -1.45 -10.39
CA MET A 38 30.49 -0.47 -9.97
C MET A 38 29.14 -1.17 -10.00
N GLU A 39 28.70 -1.66 -8.86
CA GLU A 39 27.34 -2.14 -8.68
C GLU A 39 26.39 -1.03 -9.16
N GLU A 40 25.53 -1.34 -10.14
CA GLU A 40 24.60 -0.34 -10.68
C GLU A 40 23.70 0.17 -9.53
N VAL A 41 23.61 1.48 -9.35
CA VAL A 41 22.82 2.08 -8.27
C VAL A 41 21.36 1.62 -8.39
N LYS A 42 20.83 1.13 -7.29
CA LYS A 42 19.43 0.65 -7.23
C LYS A 42 18.46 1.79 -7.54
N ARG A 43 17.50 1.51 -8.39
CA ARG A 43 16.44 2.46 -8.75
C ARG A 43 15.43 2.59 -7.61
N ILE A 44 14.76 3.74 -7.50
CA ILE A 44 13.67 3.93 -6.54
C ILE A 44 12.44 3.15 -7.02
N PRO A 45 11.84 2.27 -6.20
CA PRO A 45 10.68 1.42 -6.58
C PRO A 45 9.35 2.18 -6.50
N TYR A 46 9.29 3.43 -7.01
CA TYR A 46 8.08 4.24 -6.96
C TYR A 46 7.02 3.70 -7.93
N GLY A 47 5.84 3.37 -7.39
CA GLY A 47 4.72 2.84 -8.16
C GLY A 47 4.85 1.37 -8.57
N VAL A 48 5.81 0.62 -8.00
CA VAL A 48 6.02 -0.81 -8.29
C VAL A 48 5.40 -1.67 -7.19
N SER A 49 4.59 -2.64 -7.59
CA SER A 49 3.89 -3.56 -6.66
C SER A 49 4.34 -5.02 -6.80
N ASN A 50 5.18 -5.35 -7.79
CA ASN A 50 5.69 -6.69 -8.02
C ASN A 50 7.11 -6.85 -7.45
N PHE A 51 7.27 -7.73 -6.47
CA PHE A 51 8.56 -8.00 -5.83
C PHE A 51 9.61 -8.54 -6.79
N VAL A 52 9.24 -9.45 -7.68
CA VAL A 52 10.17 -10.06 -8.64
C VAL A 52 10.75 -8.96 -9.54
N ASP A 53 9.89 -8.05 -10.03
CA ASP A 53 10.33 -6.92 -10.86
C ASP A 53 11.28 -5.98 -10.09
N VAL A 54 11.02 -5.76 -8.78
CA VAL A 54 11.90 -4.94 -7.94
C VAL A 54 13.31 -5.54 -7.86
N ILE A 55 13.41 -6.85 -7.65
CA ILE A 55 14.71 -7.52 -7.56
C ILE A 55 15.40 -7.59 -8.94
N GLU A 56 14.68 -8.01 -9.99
CA GLU A 56 15.24 -8.20 -11.33
C GLU A 56 15.64 -6.89 -12.02
N GLN A 57 14.95 -5.79 -11.73
CA GLN A 57 15.25 -4.46 -12.26
C GLN A 57 16.23 -3.67 -11.38
N ASN A 58 16.89 -4.33 -10.44
CA ASN A 58 17.81 -3.72 -9.49
C ASN A 58 17.20 -2.48 -8.80
N GLN A 59 16.01 -2.64 -8.19
CA GLN A 59 15.38 -1.55 -7.42
C GLN A 59 15.64 -1.74 -5.92
N TYR A 60 15.56 -0.65 -5.15
CA TYR A 60 15.77 -0.70 -3.71
C TYR A 60 14.59 -1.37 -3.01
N TYR A 61 14.83 -2.47 -2.31
CA TYR A 61 13.82 -3.18 -1.55
C TYR A 61 14.04 -3.00 -0.05
N VAL A 62 13.03 -2.51 0.67
CA VAL A 62 13.03 -2.50 2.14
C VAL A 62 12.62 -3.89 2.60
N ASP A 63 13.55 -4.61 3.18
CA ASP A 63 13.37 -6.01 3.55
C ASP A 63 12.34 -6.17 4.67
N LYS A 64 11.27 -6.90 4.38
CA LYS A 64 10.22 -7.29 5.33
C LYS A 64 10.05 -8.82 5.39
N THR A 65 11.02 -9.57 4.87
CA THR A 65 10.93 -11.04 4.80
C THR A 65 11.00 -11.72 6.17
N MET A 66 11.49 -11.02 7.21
CA MET A 66 11.48 -11.50 8.59
C MET A 66 10.08 -11.76 9.17
N TYR A 67 9.04 -11.25 8.51
CA TYR A 67 7.66 -11.51 8.92
C TYR A 67 7.09 -12.83 8.40
N LEU A 68 7.75 -13.51 7.45
CA LEU A 68 7.29 -14.79 6.91
C LEU A 68 7.18 -15.87 7.99
N PRO A 69 8.21 -16.14 8.81
CA PRO A 69 8.09 -17.10 9.92
C PRO A 69 6.99 -16.73 10.93
N LEU A 70 6.83 -15.43 11.23
CA LEU A 70 5.81 -14.95 12.16
C LEU A 70 4.39 -15.20 11.64
N LEU A 71 4.18 -15.10 10.30
CA LEU A 71 2.91 -15.44 9.66
C LEU A 71 2.69 -16.95 9.64
N GLU A 72 3.74 -17.74 9.48
CA GLU A 72 3.66 -19.22 9.53
C GLU A 72 3.22 -19.74 10.89
N ASP A 73 3.61 -19.06 11.97
CA ASP A 73 3.23 -19.37 13.35
C ASP A 73 1.77 -19.00 13.70
N GLN A 74 1.09 -18.24 12.83
CA GLN A 74 -0.32 -17.92 13.01
C GLN A 74 -1.24 -19.02 12.48
N PRO A 75 -2.55 -19.00 12.83
CA PRO A 75 -3.57 -19.83 12.20
C PRO A 75 -3.51 -19.74 10.67
N SER A 76 -3.95 -20.78 9.98
CA SER A 76 -3.82 -20.90 8.53
C SER A 76 -4.59 -19.84 7.73
N ASN A 77 -5.64 -19.25 8.29
CA ASN A 77 -6.48 -18.27 7.61
C ASN A 77 -6.31 -16.89 8.26
N LEU A 78 -5.68 -15.96 7.55
CA LEU A 78 -5.31 -14.65 8.07
C LEU A 78 -5.98 -13.51 7.30
N PHE A 79 -6.31 -12.46 8.05
CA PHE A 79 -6.73 -11.17 7.51
C PHE A 79 -5.83 -10.06 8.03
N LEU A 80 -5.43 -9.16 7.12
CA LEU A 80 -4.70 -7.95 7.47
C LEU A 80 -5.30 -6.74 6.78
N ILE A 81 -5.67 -5.76 7.57
CA ILE A 81 -6.17 -4.48 7.10
C ILE A 81 -5.11 -3.42 7.36
N ARG A 82 -4.76 -2.65 6.33
CA ARG A 82 -3.84 -1.52 6.40
C ARG A 82 -4.29 -0.41 5.47
N PRO A 83 -4.00 0.84 5.79
CA PRO A 83 -4.30 1.96 4.92
C PRO A 83 -3.75 1.76 3.51
N PRO A 84 -4.28 2.49 2.51
CA PRO A 84 -3.70 2.49 1.17
C PRO A 84 -2.22 2.90 1.19
N ARG A 85 -1.43 2.34 0.24
CA ARG A 85 -0.03 2.71 -0.02
C ARG A 85 0.97 2.41 1.11
N PHE A 86 0.65 1.42 1.94
CA PHE A 86 1.54 0.87 2.96
C PHE A 86 2.36 -0.35 2.48
N GLY A 87 2.35 -0.66 1.19
CA GLY A 87 3.13 -1.77 0.63
C GLY A 87 2.45 -3.15 0.72
N LYS A 88 1.10 -3.22 0.79
CA LYS A 88 0.34 -4.49 0.82
C LYS A 88 0.66 -5.38 -0.38
N SER A 89 0.47 -4.87 -1.59
CA SER A 89 0.58 -5.66 -2.83
C SER A 89 2.01 -6.16 -3.07
N ILE A 90 3.05 -5.34 -2.79
CA ILE A 90 4.44 -5.79 -2.92
C ILE A 90 4.77 -6.88 -1.89
N PHE A 91 4.24 -6.79 -0.67
CA PHE A 91 4.41 -7.82 0.36
C PHE A 91 3.73 -9.13 -0.06
N LEU A 92 2.50 -9.09 -0.59
CA LEU A 92 1.80 -10.26 -1.11
C LEU A 92 2.54 -10.87 -2.32
N SER A 93 3.09 -10.05 -3.20
CA SER A 93 3.92 -10.50 -4.31
C SER A 93 5.20 -11.18 -3.84
N MET A 94 5.87 -10.66 -2.80
CA MET A 94 7.03 -11.28 -2.17
C MET A 94 6.67 -12.63 -1.56
N MET A 95 5.58 -12.71 -0.80
CA MET A 95 5.07 -13.97 -0.25
C MET A 95 4.76 -14.99 -1.33
N SER A 96 4.05 -14.55 -2.38
CA SER A 96 3.74 -15.40 -3.54
C SER A 96 5.01 -15.99 -4.15
N ALA A 97 6.05 -15.18 -4.34
CA ALA A 97 7.32 -15.65 -4.89
C ALA A 97 8.05 -16.61 -3.94
N TYR A 98 7.97 -16.38 -2.62
CA TYR A 98 8.65 -17.21 -1.60
C TYR A 98 8.05 -18.60 -1.46
N TYR A 99 6.71 -18.69 -1.41
CA TYR A 99 6.03 -19.96 -1.15
C TYR A 99 5.78 -20.80 -2.42
N ASP A 100 5.90 -20.21 -3.60
CA ASP A 100 5.55 -20.82 -4.87
C ASP A 100 6.46 -21.98 -5.24
N ILE A 101 5.89 -23.19 -5.38
CA ILE A 101 6.61 -24.39 -5.81
C ILE A 101 7.23 -24.24 -7.22
N ALA A 102 6.58 -23.47 -8.11
CA ALA A 102 7.09 -23.21 -9.45
C ALA A 102 8.30 -22.26 -9.47
N ARG A 103 8.60 -21.59 -8.34
CA ARG A 103 9.75 -20.69 -8.16
C ARG A 103 10.77 -21.17 -7.14
N LYS A 104 10.68 -22.45 -6.75
CA LYS A 104 11.56 -23.01 -5.73
C LYS A 104 13.04 -22.82 -6.06
N ASP A 105 13.39 -22.96 -7.33
CA ASP A 105 14.79 -22.86 -7.80
C ASP A 105 15.24 -21.37 -7.94
N ASP A 106 14.32 -20.41 -7.91
CA ASP A 106 14.62 -18.98 -7.95
C ASP A 106 15.03 -18.42 -6.56
N PHE A 107 15.00 -19.22 -5.51
CA PHE A 107 15.14 -18.76 -4.12
C PHE A 107 16.41 -17.93 -3.89
N GLU A 108 17.57 -18.46 -4.28
CA GLU A 108 18.84 -17.75 -4.09
C GLU A 108 18.88 -16.42 -4.86
N ARG A 109 18.38 -16.42 -6.09
CA ARG A 109 18.34 -15.24 -6.94
C ARG A 109 17.43 -14.13 -6.39
N LEU A 110 16.27 -14.49 -5.83
CA LEU A 110 15.27 -13.54 -5.35
C LEU A 110 15.48 -13.14 -3.89
N PHE A 111 15.94 -14.05 -3.06
CA PHE A 111 15.95 -13.90 -1.60
C PHE A 111 17.34 -14.00 -0.97
N GLY A 112 18.38 -14.42 -1.69
CA GLY A 112 19.72 -14.69 -1.15
C GLY A 112 20.30 -13.52 -0.38
N ASN A 113 20.05 -12.28 -0.81
CA ASN A 113 20.52 -11.05 -0.16
C ASN A 113 19.55 -10.47 0.88
N LEU A 114 18.41 -11.15 1.16
CA LEU A 114 17.42 -10.72 2.13
C LEU A 114 17.53 -11.52 3.43
N TRP A 115 16.89 -11.05 4.48
CA TRP A 115 16.94 -11.72 5.79
C TRP A 115 16.53 -13.20 5.70
N ILE A 116 15.46 -13.50 4.95
CA ILE A 116 14.95 -14.86 4.77
C ILE A 116 15.92 -15.76 3.98
N GLY A 117 16.83 -15.18 3.17
CA GLY A 117 17.85 -15.92 2.45
C GLY A 117 18.76 -16.70 3.40
N SER A 118 19.09 -16.10 4.55
CA SER A 118 19.86 -16.74 5.62
C SER A 118 19.01 -17.52 6.63
N HIS A 119 17.68 -17.38 6.58
CA HIS A 119 16.74 -17.96 7.54
C HIS A 119 15.53 -18.64 6.84
N PRO A 120 15.77 -19.52 5.85
CA PRO A 120 14.65 -20.12 5.08
C PRO A 120 13.80 -20.99 5.99
N THR A 121 12.48 -20.97 5.76
CA THR A 121 11.53 -21.83 6.46
C THR A 121 11.32 -23.14 5.71
N ARG A 122 10.66 -24.11 6.37
CA ARG A 122 10.30 -25.39 5.74
C ARG A 122 9.23 -25.26 4.65
N LEU A 123 8.50 -24.12 4.64
CA LEU A 123 7.40 -23.87 3.71
C LEU A 123 7.86 -23.16 2.43
N GLN A 124 9.15 -22.80 2.32
CA GLN A 124 9.71 -22.19 1.11
C GLN A 124 9.50 -23.11 -0.11
N GLY A 125 8.89 -22.57 -1.17
CA GLY A 125 8.71 -23.26 -2.44
C GLY A 125 7.90 -24.54 -2.34
N THR A 126 6.87 -24.60 -1.49
CA THR A 126 6.07 -25.82 -1.26
C THR A 126 4.61 -25.73 -1.73
N PHE A 127 4.09 -24.52 -1.99
CA PHE A 127 2.68 -24.31 -2.32
C PHE A 127 2.45 -24.05 -3.81
N GLN A 128 1.31 -24.46 -4.31
CA GLN A 128 0.72 -23.86 -5.50
C GLN A 128 -0.04 -22.61 -5.06
N ILE A 129 0.31 -21.47 -5.65
CA ILE A 129 -0.23 -20.14 -5.24
C ILE A 129 -1.41 -19.78 -6.13
N MET A 130 -2.57 -19.57 -5.51
CA MET A 130 -3.75 -19.00 -6.15
C MET A 130 -3.91 -17.55 -5.68
N SER A 131 -3.90 -16.59 -6.61
CA SER A 131 -3.95 -15.17 -6.29
C SER A 131 -5.13 -14.48 -6.95
N PHE A 132 -5.82 -13.61 -6.19
CA PHE A 132 -6.85 -12.71 -6.71
C PHE A 132 -6.55 -11.28 -6.27
N ASP A 133 -6.72 -10.33 -7.18
CA ASP A 133 -6.69 -8.89 -6.92
C ASP A 133 -8.05 -8.29 -7.30
N PHE A 134 -8.93 -8.12 -6.32
CA PHE A 134 -10.29 -7.66 -6.57
C PHE A 134 -10.40 -6.15 -6.87
N SER A 135 -9.29 -5.42 -6.91
CA SER A 135 -9.27 -4.06 -7.45
C SER A 135 -9.57 -4.02 -8.97
N ARG A 136 -9.39 -5.15 -9.65
CA ARG A 136 -9.58 -5.29 -11.09
C ARG A 136 -11.01 -5.63 -11.49
N VAL A 137 -11.90 -5.82 -10.52
CA VAL A 137 -13.29 -6.15 -10.77
C VAL A 137 -14.16 -4.92 -10.59
N GLY A 138 -15.02 -4.62 -11.57
CA GLY A 138 -15.94 -3.50 -11.55
C GLY A 138 -16.89 -3.55 -12.73
N GLY A 139 -17.67 -2.48 -12.93
CA GLY A 139 -18.59 -2.36 -14.05
C GLY A 139 -19.99 -1.89 -13.64
N SER A 140 -20.94 -1.78 -14.61
CA SER A 140 -22.30 -1.44 -14.31
C SER A 140 -22.97 -2.52 -13.45
N ARG A 141 -24.05 -2.14 -12.75
CA ARG A 141 -24.79 -3.05 -11.86
C ARG A 141 -25.14 -4.38 -12.52
N GLU A 142 -25.58 -4.33 -13.78
CA GLU A 142 -26.01 -5.50 -14.55
C GLU A 142 -24.86 -6.42 -14.97
N GLN A 143 -23.63 -5.91 -14.93
CA GLN A 143 -22.42 -6.61 -15.39
C GLN A 143 -21.52 -7.11 -14.24
N LEU A 144 -21.80 -6.71 -13.00
CA LEU A 144 -20.94 -6.99 -11.84
C LEU A 144 -20.63 -8.48 -11.68
N GLU A 145 -21.67 -9.33 -11.71
CA GLU A 145 -21.50 -10.78 -11.56
C GLU A 145 -20.74 -11.39 -12.75
N VAL A 146 -21.11 -10.98 -13.96
CA VAL A 146 -20.46 -11.46 -15.19
C VAL A 146 -18.97 -11.08 -15.20
N ASN A 147 -18.65 -9.83 -14.86
CA ASN A 147 -17.26 -9.36 -14.80
C ASN A 147 -16.47 -10.07 -13.70
N PHE A 148 -17.08 -10.33 -12.55
CA PHE A 148 -16.48 -11.13 -11.49
C PHE A 148 -16.15 -12.55 -11.96
N GLN A 149 -17.11 -13.22 -12.59
CA GLN A 149 -16.93 -14.58 -13.13
C GLN A 149 -15.83 -14.62 -14.20
N ILE A 150 -15.81 -13.65 -15.12
CA ILE A 150 -14.76 -13.55 -16.16
C ILE A 150 -13.39 -13.37 -15.51
N TYR A 151 -13.27 -12.43 -14.56
CA TYR A 151 -12.01 -12.17 -13.88
C TYR A 151 -11.51 -13.41 -13.13
N CYS A 152 -12.33 -13.99 -12.26
CA CYS A 152 -11.95 -15.15 -11.47
C CYS A 152 -11.62 -16.37 -12.35
N THR A 153 -12.36 -16.59 -13.44
CA THR A 153 -12.06 -17.64 -14.42
C THR A 153 -10.71 -17.39 -15.09
N GLY A 154 -10.39 -16.15 -15.43
CA GLY A 154 -9.09 -15.76 -15.96
C GLY A 154 -7.93 -16.13 -15.03
N GLU A 155 -8.05 -15.80 -13.73
CA GLU A 155 -7.02 -16.14 -12.73
C GLU A 155 -6.87 -17.66 -12.53
N LEU A 156 -7.98 -18.43 -12.59
CA LEU A 156 -7.88 -19.89 -12.56
C LEU A 156 -7.22 -20.47 -13.82
N ASN A 157 -7.41 -19.88 -14.99
CA ASN A 157 -6.71 -20.29 -16.21
C ASN A 157 -5.20 -20.01 -16.10
N ILE A 158 -4.81 -18.86 -15.53
CA ILE A 158 -3.40 -18.55 -15.23
C ILE A 158 -2.82 -19.58 -14.27
N PHE A 159 -3.53 -19.93 -13.21
CA PHE A 159 -3.14 -20.96 -12.25
C PHE A 159 -2.93 -22.31 -12.94
N MET A 160 -3.91 -22.78 -13.69
CA MET A 160 -3.84 -24.08 -14.40
C MET A 160 -2.67 -24.14 -15.38
N ASN A 161 -2.43 -23.05 -16.12
CA ASN A 161 -1.30 -22.96 -17.05
C ASN A 161 0.05 -22.99 -16.31
N LYS A 162 0.16 -22.27 -15.17
CA LYS A 162 1.38 -22.22 -14.37
C LYS A 162 1.77 -23.56 -13.78
N TYR A 163 0.78 -24.32 -13.33
CA TYR A 163 0.99 -25.61 -12.66
C TYR A 163 0.59 -26.82 -13.55
N HIS A 164 0.56 -26.65 -14.87
CA HIS A 164 0.06 -27.65 -15.81
C HIS A 164 0.70 -29.03 -15.63
N ASP A 165 1.99 -29.11 -15.25
CA ASP A 165 2.73 -30.36 -15.04
C ASP A 165 2.22 -31.16 -13.81
N PHE A 166 1.53 -30.52 -12.89
CA PHE A 166 0.93 -31.18 -11.74
C PHE A 166 -0.42 -31.82 -12.04
N TYR A 167 -1.07 -31.41 -13.15
CA TYR A 167 -2.42 -31.83 -13.53
C TYR A 167 -2.40 -32.66 -14.79
N SER A 168 -2.96 -33.89 -14.73
CA SER A 168 -3.03 -34.78 -15.88
C SER A 168 -3.89 -34.19 -17.01
N ASP A 169 -3.71 -34.68 -18.26
CA ASP A 169 -4.52 -34.28 -19.40
C ASP A 169 -6.03 -34.45 -19.15
N HIS A 170 -6.41 -35.50 -18.42
CA HIS A 170 -7.79 -35.74 -18.03
C HIS A 170 -8.36 -34.64 -17.14
N ILE A 171 -7.60 -34.23 -16.11
CA ILE A 171 -8.02 -33.17 -15.20
C ILE A 171 -8.05 -31.82 -15.90
N ARG A 172 -7.07 -31.54 -16.78
CA ARG A 172 -7.08 -30.30 -17.58
C ARG A 172 -8.29 -30.26 -18.53
N ALA A 173 -8.65 -31.37 -19.13
CA ALA A 173 -9.85 -31.44 -19.96
C ALA A 173 -11.14 -31.25 -19.15
N GLN A 174 -11.23 -31.78 -17.92
CA GLN A 174 -12.35 -31.51 -17.02
C GLN A 174 -12.42 -30.04 -16.63
N PHE A 175 -11.28 -29.43 -16.33
CA PHE A 175 -11.18 -28.00 -16.01
C PHE A 175 -11.65 -27.13 -17.19
N GLU A 176 -11.20 -27.42 -18.40
CA GLU A 176 -11.63 -26.69 -19.60
C GLU A 176 -13.13 -26.82 -19.85
N ALA A 177 -13.70 -28.01 -19.64
CA ALA A 177 -15.13 -28.28 -19.83
C ALA A 177 -16.02 -27.67 -18.73
N ALA A 178 -15.44 -27.26 -17.60
CA ALA A 178 -16.20 -26.70 -16.48
C ALA A 178 -16.75 -25.30 -16.85
N PRO A 179 -18.08 -25.05 -16.69
CA PRO A 179 -18.73 -23.88 -17.28
C PRO A 179 -18.61 -22.61 -16.44
N THR A 180 -18.33 -22.71 -15.15
CA THR A 180 -18.30 -21.56 -14.22
C THR A 180 -17.00 -21.53 -13.42
N PHE A 181 -16.68 -20.37 -12.85
CA PHE A 181 -15.56 -20.21 -11.93
C PHE A 181 -15.59 -21.25 -10.80
N GLU A 182 -16.76 -21.43 -10.15
CA GLU A 182 -16.90 -22.37 -9.04
C GLU A 182 -16.67 -23.81 -9.46
N ALA A 183 -17.13 -24.20 -10.67
CA ALA A 183 -16.91 -25.53 -11.22
C ALA A 183 -15.43 -25.77 -11.55
N LYS A 184 -14.76 -24.78 -12.17
CA LYS A 184 -13.31 -24.82 -12.42
C LYS A 184 -12.51 -24.91 -11.12
N LEU A 185 -12.84 -24.10 -10.16
CA LEU A 185 -12.22 -24.11 -8.83
C LEU A 185 -12.38 -25.50 -8.16
N GLN A 186 -13.58 -26.09 -8.24
CA GLN A 186 -13.84 -27.41 -7.66
C GLN A 186 -12.97 -28.51 -8.28
N VAL A 187 -12.67 -28.45 -9.58
CA VAL A 187 -11.77 -29.39 -10.24
C VAL A 187 -10.35 -29.28 -9.67
N ILE A 188 -9.83 -28.05 -9.53
CA ILE A 188 -8.51 -27.79 -8.94
C ILE A 188 -8.45 -28.31 -7.49
N LEU A 189 -9.42 -27.91 -6.65
CA LEU A 189 -9.45 -28.27 -5.23
C LEU A 189 -9.58 -29.79 -5.03
N GLY A 190 -10.40 -30.44 -5.86
CA GLY A 190 -10.58 -31.90 -5.82
C GLY A 190 -9.29 -32.66 -6.13
N GLU A 191 -8.57 -32.29 -7.19
CA GLU A 191 -7.31 -32.92 -7.55
C GLU A 191 -6.21 -32.59 -6.54
N ALA A 192 -6.11 -31.35 -6.08
CA ALA A 192 -5.14 -30.94 -5.08
C ALA A 192 -5.32 -31.73 -3.77
N HIS A 193 -6.56 -31.91 -3.30
CA HIS A 193 -6.86 -32.74 -2.14
C HIS A 193 -6.48 -34.22 -2.36
N LEU A 194 -6.83 -34.77 -3.54
CA LEU A 194 -6.54 -36.16 -3.87
C LEU A 194 -5.03 -36.47 -3.93
N ARG A 195 -4.25 -35.50 -4.43
CA ARG A 195 -2.79 -35.60 -4.59
C ARG A 195 -1.98 -35.04 -3.45
N ASN A 196 -2.63 -34.43 -2.43
CA ASN A 196 -1.97 -33.69 -1.35
C ASN A 196 -1.06 -32.57 -1.88
N TYR A 197 -1.53 -31.83 -2.89
CA TYR A 197 -0.85 -30.61 -3.34
C TYR A 197 -1.21 -29.44 -2.40
N PRO A 198 -0.24 -28.87 -1.66
CA PRO A 198 -0.53 -27.76 -0.79
C PRO A 198 -0.94 -26.50 -1.58
N LEU A 199 -2.06 -25.90 -1.20
CA LEU A 199 -2.60 -24.70 -1.84
C LEU A 199 -2.53 -23.50 -0.89
N TYR A 200 -2.02 -22.37 -1.37
CA TYR A 200 -2.06 -21.11 -0.67
C TYR A 200 -2.91 -20.11 -1.46
N LEU A 201 -3.98 -19.61 -0.85
CA LEU A 201 -4.80 -18.53 -1.41
C LEU A 201 -4.31 -17.18 -0.92
N ILE A 202 -3.97 -16.30 -1.84
CA ILE A 202 -3.60 -14.91 -1.59
C ILE A 202 -4.64 -13.99 -2.23
N VAL A 203 -5.26 -13.11 -1.43
CA VAL A 203 -6.26 -12.16 -1.94
C VAL A 203 -5.81 -10.74 -1.59
N ASP A 204 -5.58 -9.93 -2.62
CA ASP A 204 -5.36 -8.50 -2.48
C ASP A 204 -6.66 -7.74 -2.70
N GLU A 205 -6.81 -6.62 -1.97
CA GLU A 205 -7.96 -5.71 -2.07
C GLU A 205 -9.33 -6.43 -2.00
N TYR A 206 -9.46 -7.41 -1.09
CA TYR A 206 -10.69 -8.22 -0.94
C TYR A 206 -11.95 -7.38 -0.75
N ASP A 207 -11.83 -6.17 -0.24
CA ASP A 207 -12.91 -5.24 0.06
C ASP A 207 -13.14 -4.20 -1.05
N ASN A 208 -12.22 -4.04 -2.00
CA ASN A 208 -12.32 -2.95 -3.00
C ASN A 208 -13.56 -3.10 -3.90
N PHE A 209 -13.84 -4.31 -4.39
CA PHE A 209 -15.00 -4.58 -5.22
C PHE A 209 -16.30 -4.19 -4.51
N THR A 210 -16.48 -4.63 -3.27
CA THR A 210 -17.67 -4.34 -2.48
C THR A 210 -17.76 -2.89 -2.03
N ASN A 211 -16.62 -2.24 -1.75
CA ASN A 211 -16.57 -0.81 -1.45
C ASN A 211 -16.96 0.04 -2.68
N VAL A 212 -16.51 -0.34 -3.88
CA VAL A 212 -16.93 0.32 -5.13
C VAL A 212 -18.45 0.17 -5.32
N VAL A 213 -18.98 -1.03 -5.13
CA VAL A 213 -20.42 -1.28 -5.25
C VAL A 213 -21.23 -0.47 -4.23
N LEU A 214 -20.79 -0.44 -2.96
CA LEU A 214 -21.44 0.35 -1.93
C LEU A 214 -21.48 1.85 -2.30
N ASN A 215 -20.38 2.36 -2.83
CA ASN A 215 -20.22 3.77 -3.19
C ASN A 215 -20.97 4.17 -4.47
N GLU A 216 -21.00 3.30 -5.47
CA GLU A 216 -21.54 3.64 -6.81
C GLU A 216 -22.98 3.17 -7.01
N HIS A 217 -23.37 2.08 -6.36
CA HIS A 217 -24.65 1.43 -6.56
C HIS A 217 -25.53 1.40 -5.29
N GLY A 218 -24.98 1.80 -4.15
CA GLY A 218 -25.69 1.93 -2.87
C GLY A 218 -25.85 0.61 -2.10
N GLU A 219 -26.39 0.74 -0.89
CA GLU A 219 -26.46 -0.33 0.10
C GLU A 219 -27.30 -1.53 -0.35
N ASN A 220 -28.41 -1.30 -1.06
CA ASN A 220 -29.25 -2.39 -1.55
C ASN A 220 -28.52 -3.33 -2.51
N VAL A 221 -27.69 -2.79 -3.41
CA VAL A 221 -26.90 -3.60 -4.34
C VAL A 221 -25.77 -4.30 -3.59
N TYR A 222 -25.11 -3.61 -2.67
CA TYR A 222 -24.10 -4.20 -1.78
C TYR A 222 -24.66 -5.42 -1.04
N HIS A 223 -25.87 -5.32 -0.44
CA HIS A 223 -26.51 -6.44 0.24
C HIS A 223 -26.81 -7.63 -0.69
N THR A 224 -27.17 -7.39 -1.94
CA THR A 224 -27.39 -8.49 -2.90
C THR A 224 -26.10 -9.28 -3.19
N LEU A 225 -24.92 -8.69 -3.03
CA LEU A 225 -23.63 -9.33 -3.27
C LEU A 225 -23.09 -10.07 -2.05
N THR A 226 -23.33 -9.50 -0.86
CA THR A 226 -22.72 -9.97 0.39
C THR A 226 -23.68 -10.79 1.26
N HIS A 227 -24.99 -10.76 0.98
CA HIS A 227 -26.00 -11.53 1.72
C HIS A 227 -26.12 -12.98 1.23
N ALA A 228 -26.92 -13.79 1.92
CA ALA A 228 -26.96 -15.26 1.93
C ALA A 228 -26.71 -15.97 0.58
N ASP A 229 -27.23 -15.44 -0.52
CA ASP A 229 -27.14 -16.03 -1.87
C ASP A 229 -26.30 -15.18 -2.84
N GLY A 230 -25.64 -14.11 -2.35
CA GLY A 230 -24.81 -13.26 -3.17
C GLY A 230 -23.60 -13.99 -3.74
N PHE A 231 -23.32 -13.79 -5.03
CA PHE A 231 -22.23 -14.50 -5.73
C PHE A 231 -20.86 -14.25 -5.09
N TYR A 232 -20.60 -13.04 -4.61
CA TYR A 232 -19.35 -12.68 -3.96
C TYR A 232 -19.15 -13.47 -2.66
N ARG A 233 -20.14 -13.48 -1.80
CA ARG A 233 -20.13 -14.30 -0.58
C ARG A 233 -20.02 -15.80 -0.89
N ASN A 234 -20.69 -16.29 -1.91
CA ASN A 234 -20.62 -17.69 -2.31
C ASN A 234 -19.22 -18.09 -2.78
N ALA A 235 -18.50 -17.21 -3.49
CA ALA A 235 -17.10 -17.43 -3.83
C ALA A 235 -16.24 -17.61 -2.58
N PHE A 236 -16.36 -16.72 -1.59
CA PHE A 236 -15.60 -16.81 -0.33
C PHE A 236 -15.98 -18.04 0.51
N LYS A 237 -17.25 -18.49 0.48
CA LYS A 237 -17.63 -19.76 1.10
C LYS A 237 -16.90 -20.97 0.50
N LYS A 238 -16.59 -20.93 -0.80
CA LYS A 238 -15.82 -22.00 -1.48
C LYS A 238 -14.36 -22.01 -1.06
N PHE A 239 -13.79 -20.88 -0.63
CA PHE A 239 -12.42 -20.82 -0.13
C PHE A 239 -12.26 -21.47 1.24
N LYS A 240 -13.35 -21.53 2.03
CA LYS A 240 -13.33 -22.05 3.41
C LYS A 240 -12.99 -23.54 3.48
N GLY A 241 -11.92 -23.87 4.21
CA GLY A 241 -11.54 -25.25 4.51
C GLY A 241 -11.01 -26.04 3.30
N THR A 242 -10.67 -25.36 2.20
CA THR A 242 -10.21 -25.98 0.95
C THR A 242 -8.76 -25.62 0.62
N PHE A 243 -8.22 -24.59 1.25
CA PHE A 243 -6.82 -24.19 1.13
C PHE A 243 -6.07 -24.51 2.42
N ASP A 244 -4.80 -24.88 2.31
CA ASP A 244 -3.95 -25.14 3.48
C ASP A 244 -3.63 -23.83 4.21
N ARG A 245 -3.48 -22.73 3.44
CA ARG A 245 -3.30 -21.38 3.97
C ARG A 245 -4.05 -20.34 3.16
N ILE A 246 -4.52 -19.30 3.84
CA ILE A 246 -5.19 -18.15 3.23
C ILE A 246 -4.62 -16.89 3.86
N LEU A 247 -4.24 -15.91 3.04
CA LEU A 247 -3.99 -14.53 3.50
C LEU A 247 -4.79 -13.57 2.63
N MET A 248 -5.61 -12.76 3.28
CA MET A 248 -6.39 -11.70 2.64
C MET A 248 -5.95 -10.35 3.16
N MET A 249 -5.66 -9.42 2.25
CA MET A 249 -5.35 -8.03 2.60
C MET A 249 -6.34 -7.06 1.97
N GLY A 250 -6.67 -6.01 2.71
CA GLY A 250 -7.58 -4.95 2.28
C GLY A 250 -7.41 -3.68 3.08
N VAL A 251 -8.38 -2.77 2.94
CA VAL A 251 -8.42 -1.46 3.61
C VAL A 251 -9.60 -1.36 4.58
N SER A 252 -10.73 -1.99 4.28
CA SER A 252 -11.98 -1.82 5.02
C SER A 252 -12.35 -3.07 5.84
N PRO A 253 -12.77 -2.91 7.09
CA PRO A 253 -13.29 -4.00 7.92
C PRO A 253 -14.75 -4.37 7.58
N ILE A 254 -15.46 -3.54 6.80
CA ILE A 254 -16.89 -3.70 6.53
C ILE A 254 -17.19 -5.02 5.81
N THR A 255 -16.51 -5.24 4.70
CA THR A 255 -16.71 -6.45 3.90
C THR A 255 -16.30 -7.71 4.64
N LEU A 256 -15.35 -7.60 5.57
CA LEU A 256 -14.86 -8.73 6.37
C LEU A 256 -16.01 -9.37 7.17
N ASP A 257 -16.82 -8.58 7.86
CA ASP A 257 -17.94 -9.10 8.66
C ASP A 257 -19.03 -9.72 7.79
N ASP A 258 -19.42 -9.06 6.73
CA ASP A 258 -20.45 -9.55 5.79
C ASP A 258 -20.02 -10.86 5.10
N LEU A 259 -18.72 -11.03 4.82
CA LEU A 259 -18.15 -12.26 4.27
C LEU A 259 -17.94 -13.33 5.32
N THR A 260 -17.58 -12.96 6.56
CA THR A 260 -17.17 -13.89 7.61
C THR A 260 -18.33 -14.48 8.42
N SER A 261 -19.57 -13.98 8.33
CA SER A 261 -20.72 -14.64 8.98
C SER A 261 -20.91 -16.09 8.52
N GLY A 262 -20.19 -16.53 7.48
CA GLY A 262 -19.92 -17.92 7.12
C GLY A 262 -18.43 -18.35 7.28
N PHE A 263 -17.52 -17.45 7.67
CA PHE A 263 -16.07 -17.63 7.68
C PHE A 263 -15.50 -17.43 9.10
N ASN A 264 -16.15 -18.01 10.12
CA ASN A 264 -15.75 -17.92 11.55
C ASN A 264 -14.32 -18.41 11.85
N ILE A 265 -13.43 -18.51 10.86
CA ILE A 265 -12.10 -19.12 10.98
C ILE A 265 -10.98 -18.13 10.62
N GLY A 266 -11.31 -16.93 10.11
CA GLY A 266 -10.31 -15.94 9.77
C GLY A 266 -9.77 -15.21 11.00
N TRP A 267 -8.43 -15.27 11.20
CA TRP A 267 -7.74 -14.59 12.29
C TRP A 267 -7.29 -13.22 11.85
N ASN A 268 -7.89 -12.16 12.43
CA ASN A 268 -7.50 -10.78 12.13
C ASN A 268 -6.20 -10.42 12.88
N ILE A 269 -5.16 -10.11 12.13
CA ILE A 269 -3.84 -9.74 12.66
C ILE A 269 -3.58 -8.22 12.59
N SER A 270 -4.56 -7.42 12.19
CA SER A 270 -4.38 -5.99 11.90
C SER A 270 -3.92 -5.17 13.11
N THR A 271 -4.38 -5.53 14.31
CA THR A 271 -4.05 -4.81 15.56
C THR A 271 -3.08 -5.58 16.46
N LYS A 272 -2.49 -6.67 15.97
CA LYS A 272 -1.50 -7.44 16.74
C LYS A 272 -0.16 -6.73 16.76
N GLN A 273 0.46 -6.61 17.94
CA GLN A 273 1.74 -5.93 18.15
C GLN A 273 2.82 -6.42 17.18
N GLN A 274 2.98 -7.73 17.06
CA GLN A 274 4.02 -8.34 16.22
C GLN A 274 3.92 -8.00 14.72
N PHE A 275 2.78 -7.48 14.25
CA PHE A 275 2.55 -7.07 12.88
C PHE A 275 2.39 -5.55 12.71
N ASN A 276 2.61 -4.77 13.78
CA ASN A 276 2.52 -3.30 13.73
C ASN A 276 3.47 -2.72 12.69
N THR A 277 4.68 -3.25 12.59
CA THR A 277 5.76 -2.76 11.72
C THR A 277 5.99 -3.60 10.46
N MET A 278 5.08 -4.53 10.15
CA MET A 278 5.18 -5.41 8.98
C MET A 278 5.05 -4.65 7.67
N LEU A 279 4.13 -3.71 7.59
CA LEU A 279 3.92 -2.84 6.43
C LEU A 279 4.16 -1.38 6.81
N GLY A 280 4.56 -0.57 5.83
CA GLY A 280 5.06 0.77 6.08
C GLY A 280 6.59 0.77 6.24
N PHE A 281 7.17 1.96 6.33
CA PHE A 281 8.59 2.14 6.64
C PHE A 281 8.75 2.65 8.07
N SER A 282 9.65 2.05 8.85
CA SER A 282 10.12 2.64 10.08
C SER A 282 11.10 3.79 9.80
N GLU A 283 11.37 4.64 10.79
CA GLU A 283 12.41 5.68 10.64
C GLU A 283 13.76 5.06 10.28
N THR A 284 14.08 3.88 10.84
CA THR A 284 15.32 3.14 10.51
C THR A 284 15.34 2.73 9.04
N ASP A 285 14.24 2.21 8.50
CA ASP A 285 14.14 1.85 7.08
C ASP A 285 14.39 3.07 6.18
N VAL A 286 13.77 4.21 6.51
CA VAL A 286 13.92 5.46 5.75
C VAL A 286 15.35 5.98 5.82
N ARG A 287 15.97 5.98 7.00
CA ARG A 287 17.38 6.41 7.18
C ARG A 287 18.33 5.55 6.40
N GLN A 288 18.17 4.23 6.43
CA GLN A 288 19.00 3.29 5.67
C GLN A 288 18.86 3.52 4.16
N MET A 289 17.64 3.72 3.68
CA MET A 289 17.38 4.01 2.26
C MET A 289 18.01 5.36 1.85
N PHE A 290 17.84 6.42 2.64
CA PHE A 290 18.43 7.73 2.33
C PHE A 290 19.96 7.68 2.38
N GLN A 291 20.54 6.97 3.35
CA GLN A 291 21.98 6.77 3.45
C GLN A 291 22.53 6.04 2.22
N TYR A 292 21.86 4.98 1.77
CA TYR A 292 22.24 4.26 0.55
C TYR A 292 22.35 5.20 -0.67
N TYR A 293 21.33 6.04 -0.92
CA TYR A 293 21.38 6.98 -2.05
C TYR A 293 22.37 8.12 -1.84
N LYS A 294 22.68 8.48 -0.61
CA LYS A 294 23.71 9.45 -0.27
C LYS A 294 25.11 8.86 -0.52
N ASP A 295 25.35 7.62 -0.14
CA ASP A 295 26.62 6.91 -0.38
C ASP A 295 26.85 6.68 -1.88
N CYS A 296 25.78 6.52 -2.65
CA CYS A 296 25.82 6.46 -4.12
C CYS A 296 25.88 7.84 -4.80
N GLU A 297 26.08 8.92 -4.06
CA GLU A 297 26.14 10.31 -4.56
C GLU A 297 24.87 10.79 -5.31
N GLN A 298 23.74 10.06 -5.17
CA GLN A 298 22.47 10.44 -5.77
C GLN A 298 21.68 11.44 -4.90
N LEU A 299 21.78 11.33 -3.57
CA LEU A 299 21.08 12.17 -2.61
C LEU A 299 22.04 13.14 -1.93
N LYS A 300 21.71 14.45 -1.97
CA LYS A 300 22.49 15.52 -1.34
C LYS A 300 21.75 16.10 -0.15
N GLY A 301 22.51 16.53 0.86
CA GLY A 301 22.00 17.18 2.06
C GLY A 301 22.16 16.34 3.33
N ASP A 302 21.63 16.83 4.42
CA ASP A 302 21.65 16.15 5.72
C ASP A 302 20.42 15.27 5.90
N ILE A 303 20.62 14.03 6.35
CA ILE A 303 19.54 13.04 6.52
C ILE A 303 18.65 13.42 7.70
N ASP A 304 19.19 13.97 8.79
CA ASP A 304 18.41 14.37 9.95
C ASP A 304 17.49 15.54 9.62
N GLU A 305 17.95 16.48 8.78
CA GLU A 305 17.12 17.55 8.25
C GLU A 305 15.98 17.00 7.39
N MET A 306 16.28 16.05 6.49
CA MET A 306 15.27 15.41 5.63
C MET A 306 14.23 14.64 6.45
N ILE A 307 14.66 13.86 7.45
CA ILE A 307 13.75 13.13 8.34
C ILE A 307 12.87 14.12 9.12
N THR A 308 13.44 15.20 9.63
CA THR A 308 12.70 16.25 10.34
C THR A 308 11.66 16.91 9.44
N GLU A 309 11.98 17.11 8.16
CA GLU A 309 11.07 17.69 7.17
C GLU A 309 9.90 16.75 6.83
N ILE A 310 10.16 15.46 6.60
CA ILE A 310 9.11 14.52 6.16
C ILE A 310 8.26 13.96 7.30
N LYS A 311 8.79 13.89 8.51
CA LYS A 311 8.13 13.27 9.68
C LYS A 311 6.75 13.84 9.97
N PRO A 312 6.54 15.17 10.00
CA PRO A 312 5.22 15.75 10.21
C PRO A 312 4.20 15.42 9.10
N TRP A 313 4.66 14.98 7.92
CA TRP A 313 3.82 14.77 6.74
C TRP A 313 3.47 13.32 6.48
N TYR A 314 4.34 12.36 6.84
CA TYR A 314 4.22 10.97 6.38
C TYR A 314 4.27 9.93 7.49
N ASP A 315 4.71 10.30 8.70
CA ASP A 315 4.91 9.43 9.86
C ASP A 315 3.66 9.34 10.77
N ASN A 316 3.87 8.75 11.93
CA ASN A 316 3.00 8.63 13.10
C ASN A 316 1.93 7.54 13.05
N TYR A 317 1.96 6.62 12.09
CA TYR A 317 1.01 5.52 12.10
C TYR A 317 1.37 4.46 13.14
N CYS A 318 0.41 4.12 13.99
CA CYS A 318 0.45 3.05 14.99
C CYS A 318 -0.83 2.24 14.89
N PHE A 319 -0.68 0.92 14.70
CA PHE A 319 -1.80 0.02 14.42
C PHE A 319 -2.14 -0.90 15.60
N SER A 320 -1.32 -0.91 16.66
CA SER A 320 -1.54 -1.71 17.87
C SER A 320 -1.37 -0.86 19.10
N GLU A 321 -2.26 -1.06 20.08
CA GLU A 321 -2.19 -0.41 21.38
C GLU A 321 -0.89 -0.78 22.12
N GLU A 322 -0.52 -2.03 22.10
CA GLU A 322 0.67 -2.55 22.77
C GLU A 322 1.98 -2.00 22.16
N SER A 323 1.91 -1.47 20.94
CA SER A 323 3.03 -0.87 20.22
C SER A 323 3.27 0.61 20.56
N LEU A 324 2.33 1.28 21.24
CA LEU A 324 2.35 2.72 21.45
C LEU A 324 3.69 3.30 21.95
N ASN A 325 4.32 2.63 22.91
CA ASN A 325 5.56 3.06 23.55
C ASN A 325 6.73 2.09 23.36
N ARG A 326 6.57 1.09 22.51
CA ARG A 326 7.52 -0.01 22.32
C ARG A 326 8.07 -0.06 20.91
N ASP A 327 7.20 0.10 19.93
CA ASP A 327 7.55 -0.03 18.52
C ASP A 327 7.63 1.34 17.83
N PRO A 328 8.43 1.45 16.76
CA PRO A 328 8.48 2.67 15.98
C PRO A 328 7.12 2.97 15.35
N LYS A 329 6.83 4.25 15.15
CA LYS A 329 5.75 4.71 14.28
C LYS A 329 6.13 4.46 12.83
N MET A 330 5.11 4.30 11.99
CA MET A 330 5.32 3.92 10.60
C MET A 330 5.05 5.10 9.66
N PHE A 331 5.94 5.25 8.68
CA PHE A 331 5.75 6.15 7.55
C PHE A 331 4.91 5.46 6.46
N ASN A 332 4.14 6.26 5.74
CA ASN A 332 3.54 5.83 4.48
C ASN A 332 4.63 5.65 3.41
N CYS A 333 4.76 4.44 2.85
CA CYS A 333 5.84 4.09 1.92
C CYS A 333 5.86 4.98 0.67
N ASP A 334 4.70 5.15 0.05
CA ASP A 334 4.58 5.84 -1.23
C ASP A 334 4.95 7.32 -1.10
N MET A 335 4.58 7.95 0.02
CA MET A 335 4.94 9.34 0.30
C MET A 335 6.45 9.52 0.50
N VAL A 336 7.11 8.59 1.18
CA VAL A 336 8.57 8.63 1.36
C VAL A 336 9.28 8.43 0.02
N LEU A 337 8.82 7.48 -0.81
CA LEU A 337 9.38 7.24 -2.14
C LEU A 337 9.16 8.43 -3.08
N TYR A 338 7.98 9.07 -3.01
CA TYR A 338 7.70 10.31 -3.73
C TYR A 338 8.68 11.43 -3.34
N TYR A 339 8.87 11.68 -2.05
CA TYR A 339 9.81 12.69 -1.56
C TYR A 339 11.24 12.40 -2.03
N LEU A 340 11.70 11.16 -1.82
CA LEU A 340 13.05 10.76 -2.19
C LEU A 340 13.31 10.94 -3.69
N ARG A 341 12.36 10.51 -4.53
CA ARG A 341 12.46 10.67 -5.99
C ARG A 341 12.54 12.15 -6.37
N GLN A 342 11.66 12.99 -5.85
CA GLN A 342 11.68 14.44 -6.13
C GLN A 342 13.00 15.07 -5.68
N LYS A 343 13.50 14.69 -4.51
CA LYS A 343 14.77 15.20 -3.94
C LYS A 343 15.97 14.83 -4.82
N ILE A 344 16.00 13.60 -5.34
CA ILE A 344 17.06 13.15 -6.26
C ILE A 344 16.94 13.82 -7.63
N ASP A 345 15.75 13.83 -8.22
CA ASP A 345 15.52 14.35 -9.58
C ASP A 345 15.73 15.85 -9.66
N LEU A 346 15.32 16.62 -8.64
CA LEU A 346 15.31 18.08 -8.64
C LEU A 346 16.42 18.70 -7.78
N GLY A 347 17.01 17.96 -6.85
CA GLY A 347 18.01 18.45 -5.89
C GLY A 347 17.43 19.24 -4.71
N TYR A 348 16.11 19.41 -4.63
CA TYR A 348 15.41 20.08 -3.53
C TYR A 348 14.12 19.36 -3.16
N SER A 349 13.56 19.68 -1.98
CA SER A 349 12.31 19.08 -1.50
C SER A 349 11.11 19.46 -2.35
N PRO A 350 10.11 18.57 -2.51
CA PRO A 350 8.91 18.88 -3.29
C PRO A 350 8.18 20.10 -2.70
N LYS A 351 7.73 21.03 -3.55
CA LYS A 351 6.91 22.17 -3.11
C LYS A 351 5.59 21.74 -2.49
N GLN A 352 5.03 20.64 -2.97
CA GLN A 352 3.86 19.99 -2.40
C GLN A 352 4.30 18.68 -1.77
N MET A 353 4.20 18.58 -0.45
CA MET A 353 4.55 17.37 0.30
C MET A 353 3.56 16.22 0.06
N ILE A 354 2.44 16.48 -0.59
CA ILE A 354 1.42 15.47 -0.93
C ILE A 354 1.57 15.12 -2.40
N ASP A 355 1.79 13.84 -2.68
CA ASP A 355 1.83 13.32 -4.04
C ASP A 355 0.47 13.54 -4.74
N PRO A 356 0.42 14.24 -5.87
CA PRO A 356 -0.81 14.43 -6.63
C PRO A 356 -1.54 13.13 -7.00
N ASN A 357 -0.82 12.02 -7.15
CA ASN A 357 -1.38 10.71 -7.48
C ASN A 357 -2.18 10.08 -6.32
N THR A 358 -2.03 10.58 -5.08
CA THR A 358 -2.80 10.09 -3.91
C THR A 358 -4.23 10.64 -3.83
N ARG A 359 -4.58 11.62 -4.66
CA ARG A 359 -5.92 12.25 -4.65
C ARG A 359 -7.08 11.28 -4.90
N THR A 360 -6.80 10.20 -5.64
CA THR A 360 -7.83 9.18 -5.95
C THR A 360 -8.26 8.42 -4.69
N ASP A 361 -7.34 8.13 -3.78
CA ASP A 361 -7.65 7.40 -2.54
C ASP A 361 -8.50 8.27 -1.59
N TYR A 362 -8.18 9.57 -1.54
CA TYR A 362 -9.01 10.55 -0.83
C TYR A 362 -10.44 10.64 -1.39
N SER A 363 -10.60 10.58 -2.71
CA SER A 363 -11.92 10.60 -3.35
C SER A 363 -12.76 9.37 -2.99
N LYS A 364 -12.14 8.20 -2.86
CA LYS A 364 -12.84 6.97 -2.39
C LYS A 364 -13.36 7.15 -0.97
N MET A 365 -12.51 7.64 -0.07
CA MET A 365 -12.90 7.91 1.31
C MET A 365 -14.01 8.97 1.39
N LYS A 366 -13.89 10.05 0.63
CA LYS A 366 -14.91 11.11 0.57
C LYS A 366 -16.27 10.58 0.14
N ARG A 367 -16.32 9.62 -0.79
CA ARG A 367 -17.58 8.95 -1.17
C ARG A 367 -18.17 8.18 0.00
N LEU A 368 -17.36 7.46 0.78
CA LEU A 368 -17.81 6.76 2.01
C LEU A 368 -18.37 7.73 3.07
N LEU A 369 -17.78 8.94 3.16
CA LEU A 369 -18.27 9.99 4.05
C LEU A 369 -19.61 10.57 3.59
N ASN A 370 -19.85 10.60 2.29
CA ASN A 370 -21.04 11.17 1.64
C ASN A 370 -22.13 10.12 1.33
N LEU A 371 -22.11 8.94 1.93
CA LEU A 371 -23.23 7.99 1.86
C LEU A 371 -24.44 8.63 2.54
N ASP A 372 -25.20 9.41 1.76
CA ASP A 372 -26.27 10.30 2.23
C ASP A 372 -27.50 9.58 2.83
N HIS A 373 -27.53 8.25 2.78
CA HIS A 373 -28.69 7.44 3.17
C HIS A 373 -28.56 6.80 4.55
N LEU A 374 -27.43 7.00 5.23
CA LEU A 374 -27.21 6.46 6.56
C LEU A 374 -27.44 7.57 7.59
N ASP A 375 -28.50 7.47 8.38
CA ASP A 375 -28.74 8.31 9.54
C ASP A 375 -27.57 8.18 10.53
N GLY A 376 -26.97 9.28 10.95
CA GLY A 376 -25.87 9.33 11.92
C GLY A 376 -25.09 10.62 11.84
N ASP A 377 -24.58 11.10 12.98
CA ASP A 377 -23.81 12.35 13.06
C ASP A 377 -22.34 12.19 12.61
N ARG A 378 -22.14 11.70 11.37
CA ARG A 378 -20.79 11.56 10.80
C ARG A 378 -20.11 12.89 10.59
N LYS A 379 -20.85 13.91 10.18
CA LYS A 379 -20.35 15.27 9.99
C LYS A 379 -19.87 15.86 11.32
N GLY A 380 -20.62 15.62 12.41
CA GLY A 380 -20.20 16.01 13.75
C GLY A 380 -18.97 15.27 14.24
N VAL A 381 -18.81 13.97 13.94
CA VAL A 381 -17.60 13.21 14.25
C VAL A 381 -16.39 13.80 13.52
N ILE A 382 -16.49 14.06 12.20
CA ILE A 382 -15.40 14.66 11.41
C ILE A 382 -15.07 16.05 11.91
N ARG A 383 -16.07 16.88 12.18
CA ARG A 383 -15.88 18.23 12.73
C ARG A 383 -15.10 18.17 14.04
N ARG A 384 -15.51 17.30 14.98
CA ARG A 384 -14.83 17.12 16.26
C ARG A 384 -13.38 16.70 16.08
N ILE A 385 -13.11 15.71 15.20
CA ILE A 385 -11.74 15.29 14.89
C ILE A 385 -10.93 16.43 14.27
N ALA A 386 -11.51 17.22 13.37
CA ALA A 386 -10.82 18.36 12.75
C ALA A 386 -10.48 19.46 13.76
N GLU A 387 -11.39 19.75 14.71
CA GLU A 387 -11.26 20.78 15.74
C GLU A 387 -10.31 20.36 16.88
N GLU A 388 -10.49 19.12 17.40
CA GLU A 388 -9.75 18.63 18.57
C GLU A 388 -8.46 17.88 18.20
N GLY A 389 -8.31 17.47 16.93
CA GLY A 389 -7.19 16.68 16.44
C GLY A 389 -7.24 15.21 16.86
N GLN A 390 -8.22 14.79 17.69
CA GLN A 390 -8.34 13.45 18.26
C GLN A 390 -9.77 13.13 18.66
N ILE A 391 -10.03 11.83 18.90
CA ILE A 391 -11.30 11.33 19.43
C ILE A 391 -11.04 10.09 20.30
N VAL A 392 -11.85 9.88 21.35
CA VAL A 392 -11.84 8.67 22.18
C VAL A 392 -12.90 7.71 21.66
N ALA A 393 -12.50 6.50 21.28
CA ALA A 393 -13.40 5.49 20.74
C ALA A 393 -12.90 4.07 21.00
N ASP A 394 -13.81 3.10 20.88
CA ASP A 394 -13.46 1.69 20.80
C ASP A 394 -13.19 1.32 19.34
N LEU A 395 -12.25 0.40 19.11
CA LEU A 395 -11.89 -0.05 17.78
C LEU A 395 -12.57 -1.39 17.47
N ALA A 396 -13.54 -1.37 16.56
CA ALA A 396 -14.14 -2.58 16.04
C ALA A 396 -13.23 -3.25 15.02
N LEU A 397 -13.04 -4.57 15.14
CA LEU A 397 -12.20 -5.36 14.23
C LEU A 397 -12.91 -5.69 12.91
N SER A 398 -14.24 -5.79 12.94
CA SER A 398 -15.11 -5.97 11.78
C SER A 398 -16.54 -5.58 12.13
N PHE A 399 -17.33 -5.18 11.14
CA PHE A 399 -18.75 -4.86 11.29
C PHE A 399 -19.45 -4.86 9.92
N PRO A 400 -20.76 -5.16 9.85
CA PRO A 400 -21.51 -5.09 8.61
C PRO A 400 -21.78 -3.64 8.17
N ALA A 401 -21.94 -3.44 6.86
CA ALA A 401 -22.15 -2.09 6.30
C ALA A 401 -23.37 -1.36 6.89
N LYS A 402 -24.44 -2.09 7.25
CA LYS A 402 -25.65 -1.53 7.87
C LYS A 402 -25.38 -0.82 9.22
N ASP A 403 -24.34 -1.25 9.94
CA ASP A 403 -23.99 -0.70 11.25
C ASP A 403 -23.12 0.57 11.16
N LEU A 404 -22.79 1.02 9.95
CA LEU A 404 -22.09 2.30 9.71
C LEU A 404 -22.86 3.54 10.21
N VAL A 405 -24.17 3.42 10.48
CA VAL A 405 -24.94 4.46 11.16
C VAL A 405 -24.41 4.77 12.56
N ASN A 406 -23.76 3.78 13.23
CA ASN A 406 -23.17 4.00 14.53
C ASN A 406 -21.89 4.85 14.42
N PRO A 407 -21.83 6.03 15.07
CA PRO A 407 -20.67 6.92 15.04
C PRO A 407 -19.36 6.27 15.53
N GLU A 408 -19.42 5.30 16.45
CA GLU A 408 -18.25 4.59 16.97
C GLU A 408 -17.63 3.67 15.90
N LEU A 409 -18.45 2.98 15.11
CA LEU A 409 -17.97 2.16 13.99
C LEU A 409 -17.41 3.00 12.86
N PHE A 410 -17.94 4.21 12.68
CA PHE A 410 -17.39 5.16 11.73
C PHE A 410 -15.96 5.61 12.10
N THR A 411 -15.66 5.80 13.40
CA THR A 411 -14.27 6.08 13.83
C THR A 411 -13.34 4.92 13.57
N SER A 412 -13.79 3.67 13.73
CA SER A 412 -13.04 2.48 13.34
C SER A 412 -12.73 2.45 11.85
N LEU A 413 -13.70 2.81 11.00
CA LEU A 413 -13.48 2.93 9.56
C LEU A 413 -12.41 3.97 9.24
N LEU A 414 -12.48 5.16 9.85
CA LEU A 414 -11.47 6.21 9.66
C LEU A 414 -10.06 5.74 10.07
N PHE A 415 -9.94 4.95 11.13
CA PHE A 415 -8.67 4.34 11.55
C PHE A 415 -8.11 3.41 10.47
N TYR A 416 -8.90 2.47 9.96
CA TYR A 416 -8.44 1.51 8.95
C TYR A 416 -8.09 2.18 7.61
N TYR A 417 -8.76 3.28 7.27
CA TYR A 417 -8.38 4.11 6.11
C TYR A 417 -7.15 4.99 6.34
N GLY A 418 -6.59 4.99 7.56
CA GLY A 418 -5.41 5.79 7.91
C GLY A 418 -5.70 7.26 8.13
N MET A 419 -6.97 7.61 8.33
CA MET A 419 -7.37 8.98 8.72
C MET A 419 -7.18 9.22 10.20
N LEU A 420 -7.12 8.18 11.01
CA LEU A 420 -6.80 8.17 12.42
C LEU A 420 -5.70 7.15 12.70
N THR A 421 -4.99 7.35 13.79
CA THR A 421 -3.96 6.46 14.33
C THR A 421 -4.10 6.36 15.83
N ILE A 422 -3.62 5.28 16.45
CA ILE A 422 -3.60 5.15 17.90
C ILE A 422 -2.51 6.06 18.46
N ILE A 423 -2.88 6.99 19.34
CA ILE A 423 -1.95 7.94 19.98
C ILE A 423 -1.90 7.80 21.51
N GLY A 424 -2.85 7.09 22.11
CA GLY A 424 -2.94 6.89 23.54
C GLY A 424 -4.11 6.01 23.93
N THR A 425 -4.32 5.92 25.25
CA THR A 425 -5.44 5.22 25.86
C THR A 425 -6.10 6.08 26.93
N ARG A 426 -7.39 5.86 27.16
CA ARG A 426 -8.15 6.47 28.24
C ARG A 426 -9.04 5.43 28.91
N GLY A 427 -8.54 4.84 29.98
CA GLY A 427 -9.12 3.65 30.57
C GLY A 427 -8.93 2.46 29.64
N ASP A 428 -10.01 1.82 29.26
CA ASP A 428 -10.10 0.69 28.32
C ASP A 428 -10.36 1.14 26.86
N ARG A 429 -10.47 2.45 26.59
CA ARG A 429 -10.73 3.02 25.27
C ARG A 429 -9.47 3.61 24.66
N LEU A 430 -9.40 3.61 23.33
CA LEU A 430 -8.30 4.20 22.58
C LEU A 430 -8.50 5.71 22.38
N ILE A 431 -7.40 6.45 22.41
CA ILE A 431 -7.34 7.81 21.89
C ILE A 431 -6.81 7.69 20.45
N LEU A 432 -7.66 8.05 19.51
CA LEU A 432 -7.35 8.05 18.07
C LEU A 432 -7.11 9.49 17.64
N GLY A 433 -5.95 9.76 17.03
CA GLY A 433 -5.55 11.09 16.59
C GLY A 433 -5.27 11.16 15.10
N ILE A 434 -5.22 12.39 14.57
CA ILE A 434 -4.79 12.64 13.19
C ILE A 434 -3.29 12.31 13.09
N PRO A 435 -2.85 11.40 12.21
CA PRO A 435 -1.47 10.94 12.20
C PRO A 435 -0.48 12.05 11.77
N ASN A 436 -0.81 12.83 10.75
CA ASN A 436 0.12 13.77 10.16
C ASN A 436 -0.56 14.90 9.37
N ASN A 437 0.26 15.83 8.86
CA ASN A 437 -0.22 16.99 8.11
C ASN A 437 -0.89 16.64 6.78
N ASN A 438 -0.49 15.53 6.13
CA ASN A 438 -1.17 15.07 4.92
C ASN A 438 -2.64 14.75 5.22
N VAL A 439 -2.89 13.97 6.26
CA VAL A 439 -4.24 13.60 6.68
C VAL A 439 -4.98 14.82 7.25
N ARG A 440 -4.31 15.67 8.04
CA ARG A 440 -4.89 16.92 8.57
C ARG A 440 -5.42 17.82 7.45
N LYS A 441 -4.63 17.96 6.38
CA LYS A 441 -5.06 18.71 5.20
C LYS A 441 -6.31 18.13 4.56
N GLN A 442 -6.45 16.80 4.51
CA GLN A 442 -7.64 16.15 3.97
C GLN A 442 -8.90 16.45 4.79
N TYR A 443 -8.80 16.47 6.12
CA TYR A 443 -9.92 16.91 6.98
C TYR A 443 -10.30 18.37 6.71
N TYR A 444 -9.32 19.25 6.59
CA TYR A 444 -9.60 20.66 6.30
C TYR A 444 -10.18 20.88 4.91
N ASP A 445 -9.66 20.20 3.90
CA ASP A 445 -10.19 20.26 2.52
C ASP A 445 -11.66 19.78 2.49
N TYR A 446 -12.00 18.73 3.24
CA TYR A 446 -13.39 18.24 3.37
C TYR A 446 -14.28 19.27 4.08
N MET A 447 -13.86 19.82 5.21
CA MET A 447 -14.61 20.82 5.96
C MET A 447 -14.85 22.06 5.12
N LEU A 448 -13.82 22.52 4.41
CA LEU A 448 -13.88 23.68 3.54
C LEU A 448 -14.88 23.50 2.41
N GLU A 449 -14.92 22.31 1.80
CA GLU A 449 -15.90 21.98 0.77
C GLU A 449 -17.34 21.94 1.31
N GLN A 450 -17.55 21.37 2.51
CA GLN A 450 -18.89 21.41 3.14
C GLN A 450 -19.33 22.84 3.42
N TYR A 451 -18.40 23.71 3.86
CA TYR A 451 -18.64 25.11 4.12
C TYR A 451 -18.99 25.87 2.84
N GLN A 452 -18.23 25.63 1.74
CA GLN A 452 -18.51 26.24 0.44
C GLN A 452 -19.89 25.88 -0.11
N ASN A 453 -20.26 24.59 -0.01
CA ASN A 453 -21.56 24.12 -0.48
C ASN A 453 -22.72 24.79 0.29
N LYS A 454 -22.50 25.09 1.56
CA LYS A 454 -23.49 25.73 2.43
C LYS A 454 -23.59 27.25 2.23
N GLU A 455 -22.45 27.93 2.19
CA GLU A 455 -22.36 29.39 2.28
C GLU A 455 -22.06 30.09 0.94
N ARG A 456 -21.87 29.35 -0.17
CA ARG A 456 -21.49 29.86 -1.51
C ARG A 456 -20.26 30.76 -1.51
N ILE A 457 -19.26 30.44 -0.67
CA ILE A 457 -18.02 31.26 -0.53
C ILE A 457 -17.03 30.92 -1.64
N SER A 458 -16.43 31.96 -2.23
CA SER A 458 -15.33 31.80 -3.16
C SER A 458 -14.02 31.44 -2.43
N LEU A 459 -13.49 30.24 -2.68
CA LEU A 459 -12.18 29.84 -2.13
C LEU A 459 -11.03 30.70 -2.59
N ASN A 460 -11.09 31.21 -3.81
CA ASN A 460 -10.03 32.07 -4.33
C ASN A 460 -9.97 33.40 -3.59
N ASP A 461 -11.13 33.96 -3.23
CA ASP A 461 -11.17 35.19 -2.45
C ASP A 461 -10.61 35.00 -1.05
N LEU A 462 -10.96 33.87 -0.38
CA LEU A 462 -10.38 33.53 0.92
C LEU A 462 -8.87 33.29 0.85
N LYS A 463 -8.37 32.58 -0.16
CA LYS A 463 -6.94 32.39 -0.37
C LYS A 463 -6.22 33.70 -0.54
N ASN A 464 -6.72 34.59 -1.39
CA ASN A 464 -6.13 35.91 -1.59
C ASN A 464 -6.09 36.72 -0.28
N LEU A 465 -7.13 36.68 0.52
CA LEU A 465 -7.15 37.34 1.84
C LEU A 465 -6.09 36.78 2.79
N TYR A 466 -5.95 35.46 2.86
CA TYR A 466 -4.94 34.82 3.70
C TYR A 466 -3.51 35.01 3.17
N ASP A 467 -3.31 34.96 1.85
CA ASP A 467 -2.02 35.24 1.23
C ASP A 467 -1.58 36.69 1.52
N ASN A 468 -2.46 37.66 1.35
CA ASN A 468 -2.18 39.08 1.69
C ASN A 468 -1.85 39.21 3.19
N MET A 469 -2.59 38.53 4.07
CA MET A 469 -2.29 38.54 5.52
C MET A 469 -0.92 37.91 5.82
N ALA A 470 -0.59 36.76 5.17
CA ALA A 470 0.61 35.98 5.49
C ALA A 470 1.88 36.60 4.88
N PHE A 471 1.81 37.12 3.65
CA PHE A 471 2.98 37.59 2.89
C PHE A 471 3.13 39.11 2.90
N ASP A 472 2.03 39.86 2.93
CA ASP A 472 2.04 41.32 2.86
C ASP A 472 1.76 41.97 4.21
N GLY A 473 1.38 41.19 5.24
CA GLY A 473 1.01 41.68 6.55
C GLY A 473 -0.36 42.41 6.60
N ASP A 474 -1.12 42.36 5.50
CA ASP A 474 -2.45 42.99 5.40
C ASP A 474 -3.53 42.05 5.96
N TRP A 475 -3.65 42.04 7.29
CA TRP A 475 -4.58 41.19 8.03
C TRP A 475 -6.02 41.72 8.07
N ARG A 476 -6.22 43.03 7.87
CA ARG A 476 -7.51 43.72 8.08
C ARG A 476 -8.63 43.16 7.19
N PRO A 477 -8.48 42.98 5.86
CA PRO A 477 -9.53 42.44 5.01
C PRO A 477 -9.94 41.01 5.41
N ALA A 478 -8.99 40.18 5.86
CA ALA A 478 -9.28 38.85 6.39
C ALA A 478 -10.15 38.89 7.65
N MET A 479 -9.82 39.76 8.61
CA MET A 479 -10.57 39.93 9.84
C MET A 479 -11.95 40.55 9.59
N GLU A 480 -12.06 41.52 8.71
CA GLU A 480 -13.34 42.13 8.30
C GLU A 480 -14.28 41.06 7.66
N LYS A 481 -13.72 40.20 6.83
CA LYS A 481 -14.49 39.10 6.23
C LYS A 481 -14.98 38.12 7.28
N ILE A 482 -14.12 37.70 8.21
CA ILE A 482 -14.50 36.81 9.32
C ILE A 482 -15.60 37.46 10.18
N ALA A 483 -15.44 38.74 10.55
CA ALA A 483 -16.43 39.44 11.35
C ALA A 483 -17.78 39.59 10.61
N TYR A 484 -17.74 39.84 9.31
CA TYR A 484 -18.94 39.88 8.47
C TYR A 484 -19.64 38.52 8.44
N ASP A 485 -18.90 37.45 8.12
CA ASP A 485 -19.45 36.10 8.05
C ASP A 485 -20.04 35.65 9.40
N TYR A 486 -19.33 35.96 10.50
CA TYR A 486 -19.84 35.69 11.84
C TYR A 486 -21.14 36.41 12.11
N LYS A 487 -21.24 37.70 11.79
CA LYS A 487 -22.42 38.52 11.99
C LYS A 487 -23.63 38.03 11.18
N GLU A 488 -23.40 37.65 9.92
CA GLU A 488 -24.49 37.16 9.01
C GLU A 488 -24.98 35.76 9.37
N ASN A 489 -24.09 34.90 9.90
CA ASN A 489 -24.40 33.50 10.18
C ASN A 489 -24.70 33.18 11.64
N SER A 490 -24.45 34.13 12.60
CA SER A 490 -24.80 33.95 13.99
C SER A 490 -26.25 34.32 14.22
N SER A 491 -27.02 33.40 14.82
CA SER A 491 -28.38 33.74 15.28
C SER A 491 -28.33 34.67 16.49
N VAL A 492 -29.30 35.57 16.61
CA VAL A 492 -29.41 36.42 17.79
C VAL A 492 -29.48 35.62 19.11
N ARG A 493 -29.98 34.41 19.03
CA ARG A 493 -30.09 33.47 20.15
C ARG A 493 -28.72 32.93 20.57
N SER A 494 -27.86 32.60 19.63
CA SER A 494 -26.49 32.14 19.92
C SER A 494 -25.63 33.27 20.53
N LEU A 495 -25.84 34.50 20.09
CA LEU A 495 -25.19 35.69 20.73
C LEU A 495 -25.61 35.92 22.17
N ILE A 496 -26.83 35.53 22.54
CA ILE A 496 -27.35 35.66 23.91
C ILE A 496 -26.86 34.51 24.79
N GLU A 497 -26.64 33.31 24.22
CA GLU A 497 -26.18 32.10 24.92
C GLU A 497 -24.65 32.01 25.05
N GLY A 498 -23.90 32.96 24.49
CA GLY A 498 -22.45 33.08 24.68
C GLY A 498 -21.62 32.15 23.79
N GLU A 499 -22.08 31.84 22.58
CA GLU A 499 -21.31 31.17 21.53
C GLU A 499 -20.14 32.00 21.00
#